data_bfd62e37e0d7958df10b437e1133070c
#
_entry.id   bfd62e37e0d7958df10b437e1133070c
#
_cell.length_a   1.000
_cell.length_b   1.000
_cell.length_c   1.000
_cell.angle_alpha   90.00
_cell.angle_beta   90.00
_cell.angle_gamma   90.00
#
_symmetry.space_group_name_H-M   'P 1'
#
loop_
_entity.id
_entity.type
_entity.pdbx_description
1 polymer ?
#
loop_
_entity_poly.entity_id
_entity_poly.type
_entity_poly.pdbx_seq_one_letter_code
_entity_poly.pdbx_strand_id
1 'polypeptide(L)'
;MSREGVQSSPSNSLTILYDSIRWEEKALYEAAKRRGLAVENLDCKNLALDLNNKNSIYKDKVILQRCVSYFKNVHSTAALEGIGARVINSLQAAIMCGNKLYSHMLLDKAGVRTPKAFAAFSEDGAMAALDEMGYPAVIKPTVGSWGRLIALLRDKETARAVIEDREHMFPIYQIYYFEQFVERPPRDIRAIVVGDSVVAAIYRYSGQGEWKTNMALGGHAEACPVTKELEDICLSATRALGGQIVGVDLMESKENGLMVHEVNNTTEFKNTVRVTGVDIPSLMVDYTLAKKRG
;
A
#
# COMPACT_ATOMS: atom_id res chain seq x y z
N MET A 1 -27.59 -27.28 -25.54
CA MET A 1 -26.29 -26.97 -24.96
C MET A 1 -26.44 -26.91 -23.45
N SER A 2 -25.92 -27.91 -22.79
CA SER A 2 -26.11 -28.26 -21.37
C SER A 2 -25.57 -27.15 -20.48
N ARG A 3 -26.39 -26.67 -19.57
CA ARG A 3 -25.97 -25.81 -18.44
C ARG A 3 -25.14 -26.70 -17.51
N GLU A 4 -23.82 -26.53 -17.54
CA GLU A 4 -22.96 -27.13 -16.54
C GLU A 4 -23.30 -26.49 -15.17
N GLY A 5 -23.52 -27.40 -14.21
CA GLY A 5 -23.99 -27.05 -12.87
C GLY A 5 -23.02 -26.11 -12.16
N VAL A 6 -23.58 -25.13 -11.50
CA VAL A 6 -22.89 -24.25 -10.54
C VAL A 6 -22.36 -25.15 -9.42
N GLN A 7 -21.10 -25.55 -9.52
CA GLN A 7 -20.41 -26.15 -8.38
C GLN A 7 -20.19 -25.05 -7.33
N SER A 8 -20.87 -25.18 -6.20
CA SER A 8 -20.57 -24.39 -5.00
C SER A 8 -19.08 -24.52 -4.71
N SER A 9 -18.37 -23.40 -4.63
CA SER A 9 -16.95 -23.39 -4.25
C SER A 9 -16.77 -24.19 -2.97
N PRO A 10 -15.84 -25.17 -2.90
CA PRO A 10 -15.62 -25.92 -1.70
C PRO A 10 -15.28 -24.94 -0.56
N SER A 11 -15.80 -25.20 0.64
CA SER A 11 -15.55 -24.41 1.85
C SER A 11 -14.05 -24.20 2.14
N ASN A 12 -13.19 -24.95 1.46
CA ASN A 12 -11.75 -25.01 1.61
C ASN A 12 -11.01 -24.44 0.38
N SER A 13 -11.38 -23.24 -0.09
CA SER A 13 -10.71 -22.55 -1.21
C SER A 13 -10.24 -21.16 -0.84
N LEU A 14 -9.17 -20.66 -1.50
CA LEU A 14 -8.70 -19.29 -1.45
C LEU A 14 -8.82 -18.67 -2.84
N THR A 15 -9.45 -17.50 -2.95
CA THR A 15 -9.51 -16.73 -4.20
C THR A 15 -8.48 -15.60 -4.13
N ILE A 16 -7.58 -15.51 -5.10
CA ILE A 16 -6.55 -14.45 -5.21
C ILE A 16 -6.81 -13.68 -6.50
N LEU A 17 -7.10 -12.38 -6.37
CA LEU A 17 -7.25 -11.45 -7.50
C LEU A 17 -5.93 -10.72 -7.74
N TYR A 18 -5.43 -10.76 -8.97
CA TYR A 18 -4.17 -10.11 -9.35
C TYR A 18 -4.25 -9.50 -10.76
N ASP A 19 -3.34 -8.60 -11.09
CA ASP A 19 -3.10 -8.09 -12.45
C ASP A 19 -1.71 -8.46 -12.98
N SER A 20 -0.82 -8.93 -12.11
CA SER A 20 0.48 -9.49 -12.45
C SER A 20 0.90 -10.53 -11.42
N ILE A 21 1.62 -11.56 -11.88
CA ILE A 21 2.13 -12.63 -11.01
C ILE A 21 3.58 -12.31 -10.66
N ARG A 22 3.81 -11.89 -9.40
CA ARG A 22 5.13 -11.65 -8.83
C ARG A 22 5.54 -12.83 -7.93
N TRP A 23 6.63 -12.69 -7.21
CA TRP A 23 7.05 -13.64 -6.19
C TRP A 23 5.98 -13.79 -5.08
N GLU A 24 5.36 -12.68 -4.69
CA GLU A 24 4.34 -12.62 -3.64
C GLU A 24 3.13 -13.50 -3.95
N GLU A 25 2.59 -13.38 -5.16
CA GLU A 25 1.42 -14.16 -5.58
C GLU A 25 1.75 -15.65 -5.66
N LYS A 26 2.96 -16.01 -6.13
CA LYS A 26 3.45 -17.40 -6.12
C LYS A 26 3.61 -17.94 -4.70
N ALA A 27 4.16 -17.14 -3.79
CA ALA A 27 4.35 -17.53 -2.39
C ALA A 27 3.01 -17.75 -1.66
N LEU A 28 2.00 -16.91 -1.92
CA LEU A 28 0.64 -17.09 -1.41
C LEU A 28 -0.01 -18.37 -1.95
N TYR A 29 0.16 -18.66 -3.24
CA TYR A 29 -0.32 -19.90 -3.85
C TYR A 29 0.30 -21.13 -3.18
N GLU A 30 1.63 -21.15 -3.00
CA GLU A 30 2.32 -22.27 -2.35
C GLU A 30 1.92 -22.41 -0.86
N ALA A 31 1.72 -21.29 -0.15
CA ALA A 31 1.23 -21.32 1.23
C ALA A 31 -0.19 -21.92 1.34
N ALA A 32 -1.07 -21.58 0.40
CA ALA A 32 -2.41 -22.15 0.32
C ALA A 32 -2.37 -23.66 0.00
N LYS A 33 -1.53 -24.09 -0.96
CA LYS A 33 -1.34 -25.50 -1.30
C LYS A 33 -0.84 -26.32 -0.10
N ARG A 34 0.12 -25.81 0.67
CA ARG A 34 0.61 -26.49 1.88
C ARG A 34 -0.50 -26.73 2.91
N ARG A 35 -1.59 -25.94 2.86
CA ARG A 35 -2.79 -26.11 3.70
C ARG A 35 -3.86 -27.00 3.09
N GLY A 36 -3.59 -27.60 1.94
CA GLY A 36 -4.58 -28.42 1.22
C GLY A 36 -5.75 -27.60 0.65
N LEU A 37 -5.55 -26.28 0.41
CA LEU A 37 -6.60 -25.44 -0.14
C LEU A 37 -6.62 -25.52 -1.67
N ALA A 38 -7.82 -25.52 -2.25
CA ALA A 38 -8.00 -25.18 -3.65
C ALA A 38 -7.75 -23.65 -3.84
N VAL A 39 -6.94 -23.28 -4.83
CA VAL A 39 -6.67 -21.87 -5.12
C VAL A 39 -7.35 -21.48 -6.42
N GLU A 40 -8.26 -20.52 -6.33
CA GLU A 40 -8.87 -19.87 -7.49
C GLU A 40 -8.05 -18.63 -7.83
N ASN A 41 -7.37 -18.66 -8.97
CA ASN A 41 -6.58 -17.56 -9.49
C ASN A 41 -7.45 -16.69 -10.40
N LEU A 42 -7.71 -15.45 -9.99
CA LEU A 42 -8.54 -14.49 -10.70
C LEU A 42 -7.66 -13.41 -11.34
N ASP A 43 -7.37 -13.56 -12.63
CA ASP A 43 -6.64 -12.52 -13.38
C ASP A 43 -7.59 -11.36 -13.70
N CYS A 44 -7.32 -10.21 -13.12
CA CYS A 44 -8.10 -8.99 -13.33
C CYS A 44 -8.25 -8.60 -14.82
N LYS A 45 -7.29 -8.96 -15.66
CA LYS A 45 -7.33 -8.66 -17.10
C LYS A 45 -8.39 -9.45 -17.86
N ASN A 46 -8.78 -10.61 -17.31
CA ASN A 46 -9.78 -11.50 -17.91
C ASN A 46 -11.14 -11.39 -17.19
N LEU A 47 -11.25 -10.49 -16.21
CA LEU A 47 -12.43 -10.33 -15.38
C LEU A 47 -13.47 -9.46 -16.11
N ALA A 48 -14.63 -10.05 -16.40
CA ALA A 48 -15.82 -9.35 -16.84
C ALA A 48 -16.95 -9.65 -15.85
N LEU A 49 -17.54 -8.61 -15.26
CA LEU A 49 -18.55 -8.71 -14.22
C LEU A 49 -19.87 -8.08 -14.68
N ASP A 50 -20.94 -8.83 -14.60
CA ASP A 50 -22.29 -8.27 -14.67
C ASP A 50 -22.63 -7.63 -13.32
N LEU A 51 -22.60 -6.30 -13.27
CA LEU A 51 -22.79 -5.52 -12.04
C LEU A 51 -24.23 -5.56 -11.50
N ASN A 52 -25.18 -6.03 -12.32
CA ASN A 52 -26.57 -6.19 -11.92
C ASN A 52 -26.91 -7.61 -11.46
N ASN A 53 -25.97 -8.55 -11.60
CA ASN A 53 -26.19 -9.95 -11.26
C ASN A 53 -26.10 -10.19 -9.75
N LYS A 54 -27.26 -10.18 -9.07
CA LYS A 54 -27.38 -10.47 -7.63
C LYS A 54 -27.04 -11.92 -7.26
N ASN A 55 -26.95 -12.82 -8.22
CA ASN A 55 -26.59 -14.22 -8.06
C ASN A 55 -25.17 -14.51 -8.60
N SER A 56 -24.30 -13.55 -8.54
CA SER A 56 -22.90 -13.69 -8.96
C SER A 56 -22.22 -14.86 -8.24
N ILE A 57 -21.37 -15.60 -8.97
CA ILE A 57 -20.52 -16.66 -8.39
C ILE A 57 -19.51 -16.13 -7.37
N TYR A 58 -19.29 -14.80 -7.32
CA TYR A 58 -18.41 -14.13 -6.36
C TYR A 58 -19.13 -13.65 -5.10
N LYS A 59 -20.46 -13.67 -5.08
CA LYS A 59 -21.23 -13.33 -3.89
C LYS A 59 -20.79 -14.19 -2.71
N ASP A 60 -20.61 -13.54 -1.56
CA ASP A 60 -20.16 -14.14 -0.30
C ASP A 60 -18.74 -14.76 -0.33
N LYS A 61 -18.02 -14.68 -1.47
CA LYS A 61 -16.62 -15.09 -1.52
C LYS A 61 -15.74 -14.06 -0.81
N VAL A 62 -14.73 -14.58 -0.11
CA VAL A 62 -13.62 -13.75 0.41
C VAL A 62 -12.47 -13.82 -0.61
N ILE A 63 -12.08 -12.65 -1.09
CA ILE A 63 -11.09 -12.50 -2.17
C ILE A 63 -9.90 -11.72 -1.63
N LEU A 64 -8.70 -12.30 -1.73
CA LEU A 64 -7.45 -11.61 -1.43
C LEU A 64 -7.03 -10.77 -2.62
N GLN A 65 -7.10 -9.43 -2.48
CA GLN A 65 -6.74 -8.47 -3.51
C GLN A 65 -5.23 -8.27 -3.58
N ARG A 66 -4.66 -8.50 -4.78
CA ARG A 66 -3.23 -8.40 -5.04
C ARG A 66 -2.87 -7.60 -6.31
N CYS A 67 -3.83 -6.88 -6.92
CA CYS A 67 -3.52 -6.02 -8.06
C CYS A 67 -2.55 -4.91 -7.65
N VAL A 68 -1.48 -4.76 -8.43
CA VAL A 68 -0.42 -3.74 -8.24
C VAL A 68 -0.85 -2.38 -8.75
N SER A 69 -1.57 -2.36 -9.88
CA SER A 69 -2.11 -1.13 -10.45
C SER A 69 -3.18 -0.54 -9.54
N TYR A 70 -2.98 0.69 -9.07
CA TYR A 70 -3.94 1.40 -8.24
C TYR A 70 -5.35 1.41 -8.84
N PHE A 71 -5.46 1.79 -10.11
CA PHE A 71 -6.77 1.87 -10.77
C PHE A 71 -7.44 0.50 -10.91
N LYS A 72 -6.72 -0.55 -11.31
CA LYS A 72 -7.27 -1.90 -11.38
C LYS A 72 -7.66 -2.40 -9.99
N ASN A 73 -6.85 -2.15 -8.97
CA ASN A 73 -7.14 -2.51 -7.59
C ASN A 73 -8.47 -1.89 -7.13
N VAL A 74 -8.58 -0.57 -7.17
CA VAL A 74 -9.78 0.16 -6.71
C VAL A 74 -11.03 -0.26 -7.48
N HIS A 75 -10.97 -0.28 -8.83
CA HIS A 75 -12.17 -0.54 -9.63
C HIS A 75 -12.61 -2.00 -9.60
N SER A 76 -11.68 -2.96 -9.61
CA SER A 76 -12.04 -4.38 -9.48
C SER A 76 -12.57 -4.70 -8.08
N THR A 77 -12.01 -4.08 -7.03
CA THR A 77 -12.53 -4.20 -5.66
C THR A 77 -13.94 -3.64 -5.57
N ALA A 78 -14.18 -2.43 -6.09
CA ALA A 78 -15.52 -1.81 -6.11
C ALA A 78 -16.55 -2.70 -6.81
N ALA A 79 -16.20 -3.24 -7.98
CA ALA A 79 -17.10 -4.11 -8.74
C ALA A 79 -17.41 -5.42 -7.99
N LEU A 80 -16.40 -6.06 -7.37
CA LEU A 80 -16.57 -7.29 -6.63
C LEU A 80 -17.36 -7.09 -5.32
N GLU A 81 -17.08 -6.02 -4.57
CA GLU A 81 -17.88 -5.69 -3.37
C GLU A 81 -19.33 -5.32 -3.75
N GLY A 82 -19.53 -4.60 -4.88
CA GLY A 82 -20.85 -4.24 -5.38
C GLY A 82 -21.74 -5.43 -5.73
N ILE A 83 -21.17 -6.55 -6.12
CA ILE A 83 -21.88 -7.82 -6.38
C ILE A 83 -21.86 -8.79 -5.18
N GLY A 84 -21.43 -8.32 -4.01
CA GLY A 84 -21.55 -9.01 -2.73
C GLY A 84 -20.32 -9.85 -2.33
N ALA A 85 -19.17 -9.69 -2.96
CA ALA A 85 -17.92 -10.29 -2.47
C ALA A 85 -17.37 -9.51 -1.27
N ARG A 86 -16.58 -10.18 -0.43
CA ARG A 86 -15.76 -9.55 0.62
C ARG A 86 -14.32 -9.50 0.14
N VAL A 87 -13.78 -8.31 -0.07
CA VAL A 87 -12.42 -8.15 -0.59
C VAL A 87 -11.45 -7.70 0.52
N ILE A 88 -10.26 -8.28 0.57
CA ILE A 88 -9.17 -7.94 1.50
C ILE A 88 -7.97 -7.42 0.67
N ASN A 89 -7.60 -6.16 0.80
CA ASN A 89 -8.26 -5.10 1.58
C ASN A 89 -9.52 -4.59 0.87
N SER A 90 -10.40 -3.95 1.65
CA SER A 90 -11.64 -3.35 1.15
C SER A 90 -11.40 -2.19 0.17
N LEU A 91 -12.45 -1.79 -0.55
CA LEU A 91 -12.44 -0.60 -1.41
C LEU A 91 -12.01 0.66 -0.66
N GLN A 92 -12.55 0.87 0.54
CA GLN A 92 -12.17 2.01 1.37
C GLN A 92 -10.67 2.01 1.67
N ALA A 93 -10.12 0.90 2.12
CA ALA A 93 -8.68 0.79 2.39
C ALA A 93 -7.83 0.99 1.12
N ALA A 94 -8.28 0.45 -0.03
CA ALA A 94 -7.59 0.62 -1.30
C ALA A 94 -7.50 2.09 -1.73
N ILE A 95 -8.59 2.85 -1.60
CA ILE A 95 -8.64 4.28 -1.91
C ILE A 95 -7.76 5.08 -0.93
N MET A 96 -7.92 4.84 0.37
CA MET A 96 -7.24 5.63 1.41
C MET A 96 -5.73 5.37 1.42
N CYS A 97 -5.28 4.13 1.31
CA CYS A 97 -3.85 3.79 1.22
C CYS A 97 -3.24 4.21 -0.12
N GLY A 98 -4.00 4.14 -1.22
CA GLY A 98 -3.48 4.40 -2.56
C GLY A 98 -3.30 5.89 -2.91
N ASN A 99 -3.80 6.81 -2.08
CA ASN A 99 -3.67 8.26 -2.27
C ASN A 99 -2.99 8.89 -1.06
N LYS A 100 -1.81 9.47 -1.26
CA LYS A 100 -0.97 10.04 -0.18
C LYS A 100 -1.64 11.20 0.56
N LEU A 101 -2.41 12.02 -0.15
CA LEU A 101 -3.16 13.11 0.49
C LEU A 101 -4.24 12.54 1.42
N TYR A 102 -5.00 11.55 0.95
CA TYR A 102 -6.07 10.94 1.77
C TYR A 102 -5.50 10.20 2.97
N SER A 103 -4.44 9.41 2.76
CA SER A 103 -3.79 8.70 3.87
C SER A 103 -3.23 9.66 4.90
N HIS A 104 -2.56 10.75 4.47
CA HIS A 104 -2.02 11.76 5.39
C HIS A 104 -3.11 12.36 6.28
N MET A 105 -4.22 12.83 5.68
CA MET A 105 -5.33 13.45 6.43
C MET A 105 -5.94 12.49 7.47
N LEU A 106 -6.08 11.20 7.15
CA LEU A 106 -6.64 10.23 8.08
C LEU A 106 -5.64 9.84 9.17
N LEU A 107 -4.36 9.73 8.84
CA LEU A 107 -3.30 9.48 9.82
C LEU A 107 -3.19 10.62 10.82
N ASP A 108 -3.14 11.87 10.34
CA ASP A 108 -3.11 13.06 11.19
C ASP A 108 -4.33 13.14 12.12
N LYS A 109 -5.55 12.96 11.57
CA LYS A 109 -6.78 12.91 12.34
C LYS A 109 -6.77 11.83 13.43
N ALA A 110 -6.09 10.71 13.19
CA ALA A 110 -5.94 9.62 14.15
C ALA A 110 -4.79 9.84 15.16
N GLY A 111 -4.08 10.98 15.09
CA GLY A 111 -2.93 11.27 15.94
C GLY A 111 -1.69 10.43 15.62
N VAL A 112 -1.63 9.83 14.43
CA VAL A 112 -0.44 9.10 13.97
C VAL A 112 0.59 10.11 13.48
N ARG A 113 1.80 10.06 14.01
CA ARG A 113 2.88 10.96 13.60
C ARG A 113 3.23 10.78 12.12
N THR A 114 3.16 11.89 11.35
CA THR A 114 3.50 11.98 9.93
C THR A 114 4.38 13.22 9.70
N PRO A 115 5.16 13.31 8.61
CA PRO A 115 5.84 14.55 8.24
C PRO A 115 4.83 15.68 8.03
N LYS A 116 5.18 16.94 8.38
CA LYS A 116 4.37 18.11 8.02
C LYS A 116 4.11 18.08 6.52
N ALA A 117 2.87 18.27 6.08
CA ALA A 117 2.50 18.21 4.67
C ALA A 117 1.61 19.39 4.26
N PHE A 118 1.64 19.72 2.96
CA PHE A 118 0.78 20.70 2.31
C PHE A 118 0.18 20.10 1.05
N ALA A 119 -1.03 20.54 0.73
CA ALA A 119 -1.65 20.31 -0.56
C ALA A 119 -1.96 21.65 -1.23
N ALA A 120 -1.67 21.75 -2.53
CA ALA A 120 -1.98 22.92 -3.35
C ALA A 120 -2.58 22.49 -4.69
N PHE A 121 -3.34 23.38 -5.33
CA PHE A 121 -4.15 23.08 -6.50
C PHE A 121 -3.89 24.06 -7.65
N SER A 122 -2.86 24.88 -7.53
CA SER A 122 -2.36 25.80 -8.54
C SER A 122 -0.87 26.04 -8.33
N GLU A 123 -0.17 26.55 -9.33
CA GLU A 123 1.24 26.94 -9.24
C GLU A 123 1.47 27.96 -8.12
N ASP A 124 0.69 29.04 -8.09
CA ASP A 124 0.79 30.09 -7.06
C ASP A 124 0.58 29.52 -5.65
N GLY A 125 -0.45 28.66 -5.48
CA GLY A 125 -0.72 27.97 -4.22
C GLY A 125 0.42 27.04 -3.81
N ALA A 126 1.03 26.33 -4.77
CA ALA A 126 2.17 25.46 -4.53
C ALA A 126 3.40 26.23 -4.07
N MET A 127 3.70 27.36 -4.71
CA MET A 127 4.82 28.22 -4.32
C MET A 127 4.59 28.86 -2.94
N ALA A 128 3.37 29.31 -2.64
CA ALA A 128 3.01 29.84 -1.31
C ALA A 128 3.15 28.78 -0.22
N ALA A 129 2.70 27.55 -0.47
CA ALA A 129 2.83 26.43 0.47
C ALA A 129 4.30 26.10 0.76
N LEU A 130 5.16 26.15 -0.25
CA LEU A 130 6.60 25.90 -0.09
C LEU A 130 7.31 27.07 0.62
N ASP A 131 6.90 28.31 0.38
CA ASP A 131 7.43 29.48 1.12
C ASP A 131 7.08 29.38 2.63
N GLU A 132 5.91 28.82 2.98
CA GLU A 132 5.52 28.55 4.38
C GLU A 132 6.20 27.32 4.97
N MET A 133 6.35 26.24 4.20
CA MET A 133 6.98 24.99 4.66
C MET A 133 8.48 25.16 4.87
N GLY A 134 9.14 25.91 3.99
CA GLY A 134 10.59 26.03 3.89
C GLY A 134 11.21 24.89 3.05
N TYR A 135 12.52 25.02 2.86
CA TYR A 135 13.33 24.06 2.08
C TYR A 135 14.39 23.40 2.97
N PRO A 136 14.79 22.14 2.68
CA PRO A 136 14.31 21.30 1.59
C PRO A 136 12.92 20.72 1.86
N ALA A 137 12.15 20.52 0.79
CA ALA A 137 10.84 19.87 0.80
C ALA A 137 10.81 18.71 -0.19
N VAL A 138 9.85 17.79 -0.04
CA VAL A 138 9.68 16.65 -0.94
C VAL A 138 8.33 16.76 -1.64
N ILE A 139 8.33 16.85 -2.97
CA ILE A 139 7.10 16.76 -3.76
C ILE A 139 6.84 15.31 -4.17
N LYS A 140 5.60 14.85 -3.99
CA LYS A 140 5.17 13.48 -4.35
C LYS A 140 3.89 13.53 -5.18
N PRO A 141 3.69 12.63 -6.15
CA PRO A 141 2.38 12.46 -6.75
C PRO A 141 1.41 11.93 -5.69
N THR A 142 0.16 12.39 -5.69
CA THR A 142 -0.86 11.90 -4.75
C THR A 142 -1.12 10.39 -4.93
N VAL A 143 -1.10 9.92 -6.19
CA VAL A 143 -1.18 8.50 -6.56
C VAL A 143 0.09 8.09 -7.28
N GLY A 144 0.75 7.05 -6.82
CA GLY A 144 2.00 6.54 -7.42
C GLY A 144 2.77 5.66 -6.45
N SER A 145 3.67 4.83 -6.99
CA SER A 145 4.47 3.86 -6.25
C SER A 145 5.93 3.84 -6.73
N TRP A 146 6.78 3.13 -5.99
CA TRP A 146 8.20 2.89 -6.29
C TRP A 146 9.06 4.16 -6.41
N GLY A 147 8.70 5.24 -5.71
CA GLY A 147 9.48 6.47 -5.70
C GLY A 147 9.50 7.24 -7.04
N ARG A 148 8.61 6.88 -7.99
CA ARG A 148 8.50 7.57 -9.28
C ARG A 148 7.87 8.95 -9.09
N LEU A 149 8.36 9.94 -9.84
CA LEU A 149 7.89 11.33 -9.80
C LEU A 149 7.97 11.98 -8.40
N ILE A 150 8.86 11.46 -7.54
CA ILE A 150 9.20 12.10 -6.26
C ILE A 150 10.47 12.93 -6.48
N ALA A 151 10.45 14.20 -6.11
CA ALA A 151 11.60 15.08 -6.19
C ALA A 151 11.89 15.76 -4.84
N LEU A 152 13.19 15.98 -4.56
CA LEU A 152 13.66 16.79 -3.47
C LEU A 152 13.83 18.23 -3.99
N LEU A 153 13.06 19.13 -3.43
CA LEU A 153 13.10 20.56 -3.72
C LEU A 153 14.05 21.21 -2.73
N ARG A 154 15.25 21.55 -3.18
CA ARG A 154 16.29 22.11 -2.31
C ARG A 154 16.13 23.59 -2.03
N ASP A 155 15.55 24.30 -3.00
CA ASP A 155 15.38 25.73 -3.01
C ASP A 155 14.18 26.14 -3.89
N LYS A 156 13.88 27.43 -3.89
CA LYS A 156 12.75 28.00 -4.62
C LYS A 156 12.89 27.88 -6.15
N GLU A 157 14.10 27.93 -6.69
CA GLU A 157 14.35 27.82 -8.12
C GLU A 157 14.06 26.40 -8.61
N THR A 158 14.63 25.40 -7.92
CA THR A 158 14.34 23.98 -8.19
C THR A 158 12.83 23.67 -8.05
N ALA A 159 12.17 24.26 -7.04
CA ALA A 159 10.73 24.07 -6.83
C ALA A 159 9.92 24.60 -8.01
N ARG A 160 10.20 25.83 -8.47
CA ARG A 160 9.51 26.46 -9.60
C ARG A 160 9.64 25.61 -10.87
N ALA A 161 10.83 25.16 -11.21
CA ALA A 161 11.06 24.32 -12.39
C ALA A 161 10.28 23.02 -12.36
N VAL A 162 10.20 22.36 -11.18
CA VAL A 162 9.43 21.10 -11.01
C VAL A 162 7.93 21.35 -11.06
N ILE A 163 7.43 22.46 -10.54
CA ILE A 163 6.01 22.82 -10.56
C ILE A 163 5.59 23.15 -11.99
N GLU A 164 6.36 23.98 -12.71
CA GLU A 164 6.14 24.31 -14.12
C GLU A 164 6.07 23.05 -14.99
N ASP A 165 6.99 22.08 -14.81
CA ASP A 165 6.96 20.79 -15.52
C ASP A 165 5.65 20.06 -15.28
N ARG A 166 5.13 20.06 -14.04
CA ARG A 166 3.89 19.35 -13.67
C ARG A 166 2.63 19.99 -14.24
N GLU A 167 2.59 21.29 -14.48
CA GLU A 167 1.48 21.96 -15.16
C GLU A 167 1.23 21.42 -16.57
N HIS A 168 2.26 20.85 -17.20
CA HIS A 168 2.16 20.22 -18.52
C HIS A 168 1.90 18.72 -18.48
N MET A 169 1.78 18.14 -17.27
CA MET A 169 1.48 16.73 -17.07
C MET A 169 -0.04 16.47 -16.99
N PHE A 170 -0.40 15.20 -16.87
CA PHE A 170 -1.79 14.77 -16.68
C PHE A 170 -2.39 15.40 -15.39
N PRO A 171 -3.68 15.80 -15.35
CA PRO A 171 -4.27 16.60 -14.26
C PRO A 171 -4.03 16.09 -12.84
N ILE A 172 -3.88 14.78 -12.65
CA ILE A 172 -3.59 14.21 -11.31
C ILE A 172 -2.23 14.67 -10.76
N TYR A 173 -1.29 15.09 -11.61
CA TYR A 173 0.02 15.60 -11.21
C TYR A 173 0.02 17.10 -10.92
N GLN A 174 -1.08 17.80 -11.27
CA GLN A 174 -1.35 19.20 -10.93
C GLN A 174 -2.01 19.33 -9.55
N ILE A 175 -2.21 18.22 -8.84
CA ILE A 175 -2.51 18.21 -7.41
C ILE A 175 -1.15 18.10 -6.70
N TYR A 176 -0.69 19.20 -6.16
CA TYR A 176 0.61 19.29 -5.52
C TYR A 176 0.53 18.81 -4.08
N TYR A 177 1.28 17.76 -3.76
CA TYR A 177 1.40 17.26 -2.40
C TYR A 177 2.87 17.33 -1.98
N PHE A 178 3.13 18.08 -0.94
CA PHE A 178 4.46 18.32 -0.38
C PHE A 178 4.57 17.73 1.02
N GLU A 179 5.72 17.17 1.34
CA GLU A 179 6.11 16.80 2.70
C GLU A 179 7.40 17.51 3.08
N GLN A 180 7.50 17.89 4.34
CA GLN A 180 8.76 18.35 4.92
C GLN A 180 9.83 17.26 4.77
N PHE A 181 11.04 17.65 4.38
CA PHE A 181 12.17 16.73 4.38
C PHE A 181 12.53 16.36 5.82
N VAL A 182 12.50 15.06 6.12
CA VAL A 182 12.82 14.53 7.45
C VAL A 182 14.27 14.08 7.47
N GLU A 183 15.08 14.71 8.34
CA GLU A 183 16.42 14.19 8.63
C GLU A 183 16.34 12.86 9.37
N ARG A 184 16.95 11.84 8.81
CA ARG A 184 16.90 10.47 9.29
C ARG A 184 18.17 9.71 8.92
N PRO A 185 18.45 8.56 9.55
CA PRO A 185 19.46 7.62 9.06
C PRO A 185 19.19 7.26 7.59
N PRO A 186 20.19 6.85 6.79
CA PRO A 186 20.01 6.51 5.38
C PRO A 186 19.22 5.20 5.20
N ARG A 187 18.12 5.07 5.92
CA ARG A 187 17.23 3.92 5.92
C ARG A 187 15.80 4.33 6.23
N ASP A 188 14.88 3.45 5.97
CA ASP A 188 13.50 3.48 6.48
C ASP A 188 13.11 2.09 7.03
N ILE A 189 11.93 2.01 7.63
CA ILE A 189 11.38 0.76 8.15
C ILE A 189 10.17 0.37 7.29
N ARG A 190 10.15 -0.89 6.83
CA ARG A 190 8.96 -1.54 6.29
C ARG A 190 8.44 -2.54 7.30
N ALA A 191 7.27 -2.26 7.88
CA ALA A 191 6.55 -3.18 8.76
C ALA A 191 5.39 -3.84 7.99
N ILE A 192 5.18 -5.14 8.20
CA ILE A 192 4.05 -5.88 7.62
C ILE A 192 3.03 -6.13 8.71
N VAL A 193 1.80 -5.65 8.47
CA VAL A 193 0.65 -5.86 9.35
C VAL A 193 -0.28 -6.87 8.72
N VAL A 194 -0.70 -7.86 9.52
CA VAL A 194 -1.74 -8.83 9.16
C VAL A 194 -2.76 -8.87 10.30
N GLY A 195 -3.96 -8.36 10.03
CA GLY A 195 -4.98 -8.17 11.05
C GLY A 195 -4.54 -7.18 12.13
N ASP A 196 -4.50 -7.64 13.37
CA ASP A 196 -4.17 -6.84 14.55
C ASP A 196 -2.74 -7.08 15.05
N SER A 197 -1.83 -7.50 14.17
CA SER A 197 -0.44 -7.81 14.55
C SER A 197 0.55 -7.30 13.52
N VAL A 198 1.66 -6.72 13.98
CA VAL A 198 2.86 -6.49 13.17
C VAL A 198 3.65 -7.79 13.14
N VAL A 199 3.56 -8.53 12.02
CA VAL A 199 4.13 -9.89 11.91
C VAL A 199 5.62 -9.89 11.63
N ALA A 200 6.15 -8.85 11.01
CA ALA A 200 7.57 -8.68 10.74
C ALA A 200 7.88 -7.23 10.36
N ALA A 201 9.13 -6.81 10.57
CA ALA A 201 9.64 -5.54 10.09
C ALA A 201 11.09 -5.68 9.60
N ILE A 202 11.48 -4.82 8.66
CA ILE A 202 12.85 -4.71 8.14
C ILE A 202 13.27 -3.25 8.05
N TYR A 203 14.55 -3.01 8.24
CA TYR A 203 15.23 -1.80 7.78
C TYR A 203 15.52 -1.95 6.28
N ARG A 204 15.27 -0.89 5.51
CA ARG A 204 15.67 -0.78 4.12
C ARG A 204 16.67 0.35 4.00
N TYR A 205 17.90 0.03 3.62
CA TYR A 205 18.97 1.00 3.47
C TYR A 205 19.00 1.55 2.04
N SER A 206 19.21 2.85 1.90
CA SER A 206 19.45 3.48 0.60
C SER A 206 20.83 3.08 0.05
N GLY A 207 20.97 3.10 -1.28
CA GLY A 207 22.29 3.02 -1.92
C GLY A 207 23.16 4.23 -1.56
N GLN A 208 24.46 4.12 -1.81
CA GLN A 208 25.42 5.17 -1.47
C GLN A 208 25.11 6.47 -2.22
N GLY A 209 24.93 7.57 -1.48
CA GLY A 209 24.59 8.88 -2.05
C GLY A 209 23.11 9.12 -2.37
N GLU A 210 22.27 8.09 -2.18
CA GLU A 210 20.83 8.21 -2.45
C GLU A 210 20.05 8.60 -1.19
N TRP A 211 19.17 9.58 -1.31
CA TRP A 211 18.27 9.98 -0.22
C TRP A 211 16.98 9.14 -0.18
N LYS A 212 16.65 8.46 -1.30
CA LYS A 212 15.52 7.54 -1.41
C LYS A 212 15.93 6.13 -0.99
N THR A 213 15.14 5.50 -0.14
CA THR A 213 15.33 4.11 0.29
C THR A 213 14.67 3.15 -0.71
N ASN A 214 15.17 3.11 -1.95
CA ASN A 214 14.63 2.21 -2.96
C ASN A 214 15.54 0.98 -3.13
N MET A 215 15.02 -0.21 -2.78
CA MET A 215 15.73 -1.49 -2.92
C MET A 215 16.17 -1.78 -4.36
N ALA A 216 15.48 -1.23 -5.36
CA ALA A 216 15.85 -1.39 -6.78
C ALA A 216 17.14 -0.66 -7.17
N LEU A 217 17.62 0.28 -6.34
CA LEU A 217 18.82 1.08 -6.58
C LEU A 217 20.05 0.58 -5.78
N GLY A 218 20.13 -0.72 -5.51
CA GLY A 218 21.28 -1.33 -4.80
C GLY A 218 21.19 -1.26 -3.28
N GLY A 219 20.02 -0.97 -2.73
CA GLY A 219 19.77 -1.02 -1.29
C GLY A 219 19.84 -2.43 -0.73
N HIS A 220 20.13 -2.56 0.57
CA HIS A 220 20.05 -3.82 1.30
C HIS A 220 18.98 -3.75 2.41
N ALA A 221 18.60 -4.90 2.94
CA ALA A 221 17.63 -4.99 4.01
C ALA A 221 18.16 -5.84 5.16
N GLU A 222 17.81 -5.43 6.39
CA GLU A 222 18.13 -6.12 7.64
C GLU A 222 16.87 -6.29 8.48
N ALA A 223 16.85 -7.27 9.38
CA ALA A 223 15.74 -7.45 10.29
C ALA A 223 15.62 -6.23 11.23
N CYS A 224 14.39 -5.72 11.39
CA CYS A 224 14.07 -4.68 12.35
C CYS A 224 13.28 -5.31 13.51
N PRO A 225 13.72 -5.15 14.77
CA PRO A 225 12.94 -5.61 15.91
C PRO A 225 11.57 -4.92 15.98
N VAL A 226 10.52 -5.70 16.17
CA VAL A 226 9.17 -5.15 16.40
C VAL A 226 9.09 -4.71 17.85
N THR A 227 9.37 -3.43 18.10
CA THR A 227 9.20 -2.82 19.42
C THR A 227 7.74 -2.46 19.67
N LYS A 228 7.36 -2.24 20.93
CA LYS A 228 6.00 -1.80 21.28
C LYS A 228 5.62 -0.48 20.58
N GLU A 229 6.54 0.47 20.50
CA GLU A 229 6.31 1.74 19.81
C GLU A 229 6.04 1.52 18.31
N LEU A 230 6.85 0.67 17.65
CA LEU A 230 6.66 0.33 16.24
C LEU A 230 5.31 -0.38 16.01
N GLU A 231 4.97 -1.31 16.88
CA GLU A 231 3.67 -2.01 16.80
C GLU A 231 2.51 -1.04 16.94
N ASP A 232 2.51 -0.20 17.98
CA ASP A 232 1.43 0.73 18.28
C ASP A 232 1.18 1.73 17.15
N ILE A 233 2.24 2.32 16.59
CA ILE A 233 2.09 3.28 15.49
C ILE A 233 1.62 2.59 14.20
N CYS A 234 2.13 1.39 13.88
CA CYS A 234 1.69 0.63 12.71
C CYS A 234 0.23 0.18 12.80
N LEU A 235 -0.20 -0.33 13.95
CA LEU A 235 -1.59 -0.73 14.17
C LEU A 235 -2.54 0.47 14.16
N SER A 236 -2.12 1.61 14.71
CA SER A 236 -2.90 2.85 14.66
C SER A 236 -3.06 3.34 13.23
N ALA A 237 -1.98 3.36 12.44
CA ALA A 237 -2.02 3.71 11.03
C ALA A 237 -2.91 2.77 10.20
N THR A 238 -2.79 1.46 10.44
CA THR A 238 -3.59 0.44 9.76
C THR A 238 -5.08 0.63 10.02
N ARG A 239 -5.46 0.85 11.29
CA ARG A 239 -6.86 1.10 11.67
C ARG A 239 -7.40 2.40 11.09
N ALA A 240 -6.60 3.48 11.12
CA ALA A 240 -7.00 4.78 10.58
C ALA A 240 -7.39 4.72 9.10
N LEU A 241 -6.73 3.86 8.32
CA LEU A 241 -6.98 3.70 6.89
C LEU A 241 -7.93 2.53 6.56
N GLY A 242 -8.43 1.80 7.56
CA GLY A 242 -9.28 0.62 7.36
C GLY A 242 -8.54 -0.57 6.74
N GLY A 243 -7.22 -0.59 6.87
CA GLY A 243 -6.37 -1.67 6.36
C GLY A 243 -6.51 -2.97 7.16
N GLN A 244 -6.27 -4.09 6.50
CA GLN A 244 -6.30 -5.42 7.11
C GLN A 244 -4.99 -6.18 6.88
N ILE A 245 -4.45 -6.13 5.68
CA ILE A 245 -3.14 -6.65 5.31
C ILE A 245 -2.39 -5.53 4.60
N VAL A 246 -1.46 -4.89 5.28
CA VAL A 246 -0.77 -3.71 4.75
C VAL A 246 0.73 -3.74 5.04
N GLY A 247 1.47 -2.98 4.25
CA GLY A 247 2.83 -2.60 4.58
C GLY A 247 2.85 -1.16 5.05
N VAL A 248 3.41 -0.89 6.21
CA VAL A 248 3.58 0.45 6.76
C VAL A 248 5.05 0.85 6.59
N ASP A 249 5.27 2.00 5.95
CA ASP A 249 6.60 2.58 5.77
C ASP A 249 6.79 3.72 6.76
N LEU A 250 7.87 3.63 7.54
CA LEU A 250 8.18 4.59 8.59
C LEU A 250 9.58 5.17 8.41
N MET A 251 9.72 6.41 8.87
CA MET A 251 11.00 7.10 9.01
C MET A 251 11.36 7.26 10.48
N GLU A 252 12.66 7.18 10.79
CA GLU A 252 13.21 7.44 12.11
C GLU A 252 13.68 8.89 12.18
N SER A 253 12.78 9.84 12.50
CA SER A 253 13.15 11.23 12.68
C SER A 253 14.02 11.41 13.93
N LYS A 254 15.08 12.21 13.82
CA LYS A 254 15.93 12.55 14.99
C LYS A 254 15.15 13.31 16.07
N GLU A 255 14.19 14.14 15.67
CA GLU A 255 13.45 15.02 16.57
C GLU A 255 12.15 14.41 17.05
N ASN A 256 11.44 13.67 16.16
CA ASN A 256 10.06 13.24 16.39
C ASN A 256 9.90 11.71 16.55
N GLY A 257 11.01 10.95 16.54
CA GLY A 257 10.96 9.49 16.62
C GLY A 257 10.35 8.83 15.37
N LEU A 258 9.59 7.77 15.54
CA LEU A 258 8.96 7.06 14.42
C LEU A 258 7.83 7.90 13.81
N MET A 259 7.84 8.04 12.49
CA MET A 259 6.84 8.74 11.69
C MET A 259 6.40 7.87 10.50
N VAL A 260 5.09 7.74 10.29
CA VAL A 260 4.54 7.03 9.13
C VAL A 260 4.54 7.97 7.92
N HIS A 261 5.06 7.51 6.79
CA HIS A 261 5.03 8.29 5.56
C HIS A 261 4.29 7.61 4.39
N GLU A 262 4.01 6.31 4.49
CA GLU A 262 3.19 5.60 3.50
C GLU A 262 2.59 4.32 4.11
N VAL A 263 1.37 3.97 3.68
CA VAL A 263 0.74 2.68 3.98
C VAL A 263 0.29 2.03 2.68
N ASN A 264 0.76 0.81 2.43
CA ASN A 264 0.57 0.10 1.18
C ASN A 264 -0.42 -1.05 1.34
N ASN A 265 -1.60 -0.97 0.69
CA ASN A 265 -2.64 -2.01 0.73
C ASN A 265 -2.33 -3.26 -0.12
N THR A 266 -1.35 -3.17 -1.02
CA THR A 266 -0.83 -4.32 -1.79
C THR A 266 0.67 -4.45 -1.54
N THR A 267 1.03 -4.74 -0.30
CA THR A 267 2.44 -4.73 0.12
C THR A 267 3.28 -5.82 -0.53
N GLU A 268 4.52 -5.49 -0.85
CA GLU A 268 5.58 -6.45 -1.18
C GLU A 268 6.24 -6.94 0.11
N PHE A 269 6.46 -8.25 0.20
CA PHE A 269 7.03 -8.87 1.41
C PHE A 269 8.15 -9.87 1.14
N LYS A 270 8.58 -10.03 -0.11
CA LYS A 270 9.67 -10.95 -0.50
C LYS A 270 10.95 -10.73 0.33
N ASN A 271 11.40 -9.46 0.40
CA ASN A 271 12.61 -9.13 1.16
C ASN A 271 12.41 -9.32 2.66
N THR A 272 11.22 -9.03 3.18
CA THR A 272 10.90 -9.24 4.59
C THR A 272 10.96 -10.73 4.95
N VAL A 273 10.33 -11.60 4.15
CA VAL A 273 10.44 -13.05 4.34
C VAL A 273 11.89 -13.52 4.30
N ARG A 274 12.67 -13.05 3.30
CA ARG A 274 14.07 -13.47 3.14
C ARG A 274 14.94 -13.09 4.34
N VAL A 275 14.73 -11.91 4.91
CA VAL A 275 15.59 -11.37 5.97
C VAL A 275 15.15 -11.84 7.35
N THR A 276 13.85 -11.97 7.60
CA THR A 276 13.30 -12.31 8.92
C THR A 276 13.02 -13.80 9.10
N GLY A 277 12.88 -14.57 8.00
CA GLY A 277 12.43 -15.97 8.03
C GLY A 277 10.95 -16.16 8.39
N VAL A 278 10.19 -15.08 8.62
CA VAL A 278 8.76 -15.18 8.96
C VAL A 278 7.94 -15.62 7.75
N ASP A 279 7.11 -16.65 7.91
CA ASP A 279 6.22 -17.16 6.85
C ASP A 279 4.99 -16.25 6.68
N ILE A 280 5.23 -15.02 6.20
CA ILE A 280 4.20 -14.01 5.95
C ILE A 280 3.09 -14.53 5.02
N PRO A 281 3.39 -15.25 3.90
CA PRO A 281 2.36 -15.80 3.04
C PRO A 281 1.35 -16.67 3.80
N SER A 282 1.85 -17.50 4.71
CA SER A 282 1.03 -18.37 5.54
C SER A 282 0.10 -17.58 6.46
N LEU A 283 0.62 -16.54 7.11
CA LEU A 283 -0.18 -15.67 7.99
C LEU A 283 -1.28 -14.92 7.21
N MET A 284 -0.97 -14.43 6.01
CA MET A 284 -1.96 -13.78 5.14
C MET A 284 -3.07 -14.74 4.70
N VAL A 285 -2.71 -15.97 4.32
CA VAL A 285 -3.69 -17.03 3.96
C VAL A 285 -4.58 -17.35 5.14
N ASP A 286 -4.02 -17.57 6.33
CA ASP A 286 -4.77 -17.90 7.55
C ASP A 286 -5.74 -16.77 7.93
N TYR A 287 -5.28 -15.52 7.87
CA TYR A 287 -6.13 -14.35 8.11
C TYR A 287 -7.29 -14.28 7.13
N THR A 288 -7.02 -14.50 5.84
CA THR A 288 -8.05 -14.47 4.78
C THR A 288 -9.10 -15.57 5.00
N LEU A 289 -8.67 -16.77 5.40
CA LEU A 289 -9.58 -17.88 5.72
C LEU A 289 -10.42 -17.62 6.97
N ALA A 290 -9.85 -16.98 8.00
CA ALA A 290 -10.60 -16.62 9.20
C ALA A 290 -11.77 -15.68 8.88
N LYS A 291 -11.61 -14.78 7.88
CA LYS A 291 -12.69 -13.88 7.41
C LYS A 291 -13.79 -14.56 6.59
N LYS A 292 -13.59 -15.82 6.16
CA LYS A 292 -14.66 -16.63 5.54
C LYS A 292 -15.64 -17.20 6.56
N ARG A 293 -15.18 -17.39 7.80
CA ARG A 293 -15.95 -18.09 8.84
C ARG A 293 -16.79 -17.15 9.71
N GLY A 294 -16.61 -15.85 9.56
CA GLY A 294 -17.35 -14.77 10.25
C GLY A 294 -18.10 -13.87 9.28
#